data_0f69fa1a7156390d2b5d88a196034292
#
_entry.id   0f69fa1a7156390d2b5d88a196034292
#
_cell.length_a   1.000
_cell.length_b   1.000
_cell.length_c   1.000
_cell.angle_alpha   90.00
_cell.angle_beta   90.00
_cell.angle_gamma   90.00
#
_symmetry.space_group_name_H-M   'P 1'
#
loop_
_entity.id
_entity.type
_entity.pdbx_description
1 polymer ?
#
loop_
_entity_poly.entity_id
_entity_poly.type
_entity_poly.pdbx_seq_one_letter_code
_entity_poly.pdbx_strand_id
1 'polypeptide(L)'
;MEQFRVVTGVEKIHKNRPRQSFVYGCVSYLFAFPIFRFLFRGKTIGISNLPKTGGVVVVSNHGSHLDPPILGHALGRPVAFMAKSELFRVPILSCIISACGAYPVKRGAGDREALRTASNRLIEGWATGV
;
A
#
# COMPACT_ATOMS: atom_id res chain seq x y z
N MET A 1 -17.43 -9.32 7.42
CA MET A 1 -17.30 -8.88 6.00
C MET A 1 -16.84 -7.44 6.04
N GLU A 2 -15.52 -7.22 5.93
CA GLU A 2 -14.95 -5.88 5.96
C GLU A 2 -15.13 -5.20 4.60
N GLN A 3 -15.84 -4.08 4.61
CA GLN A 3 -16.00 -3.24 3.44
C GLN A 3 -14.88 -2.20 3.40
N PHE A 4 -14.04 -2.27 2.39
CA PHE A 4 -13.07 -1.20 2.11
C PHE A 4 -13.77 -0.05 1.39
N ARG A 5 -13.80 1.12 2.02
CA ARG A 5 -14.34 2.34 1.41
C ARG A 5 -13.19 3.17 0.83
N VAL A 6 -13.17 3.32 -0.48
CA VAL A 6 -12.22 4.21 -1.16
C VAL A 6 -12.83 5.61 -1.20
N VAL A 7 -12.23 6.56 -0.50
CA VAL A 7 -12.59 7.99 -0.57
C VAL A 7 -11.64 8.65 -1.55
N THR A 8 -12.17 9.12 -2.67
CA THR A 8 -11.40 9.79 -3.72
C THR A 8 -11.51 11.31 -3.59
N GLY A 9 -10.43 11.95 -3.15
CA GLY A 9 -10.21 13.38 -3.37
C GLY A 9 -9.07 13.52 -4.38
N VAL A 10 -9.37 13.64 -5.65
CA VAL A 10 -8.34 13.70 -6.69
C VAL A 10 -8.28 15.09 -7.28
N GLU A 11 -7.29 15.86 -6.87
CA GLU A 11 -6.75 16.94 -7.69
C GLU A 11 -5.75 16.32 -8.69
N LYS A 12 -5.73 16.79 -9.93
CA LYS A 12 -4.97 16.25 -11.06
C LYS A 12 -3.45 16.21 -10.76
N ILE A 13 -2.95 15.16 -10.15
CA ILE A 13 -1.53 14.94 -9.91
C ILE A 13 -1.05 13.84 -10.85
N HIS A 14 -0.14 14.21 -11.74
CA HIS A 14 0.68 13.41 -12.65
C HIS A 14 0.23 11.99 -13.03
N LYS A 15 0.13 11.72 -14.34
CA LYS A 15 -0.20 10.42 -14.97
C LYS A 15 0.86 9.32 -14.76
N ASN A 16 1.77 9.46 -13.82
CA ASN A 16 2.84 8.50 -13.61
C ASN A 16 2.33 7.25 -12.90
N ARG A 17 2.76 6.10 -13.39
CA ARG A 17 2.60 4.80 -12.72
C ARG A 17 3.93 4.42 -12.09
N PRO A 18 3.99 4.19 -10.77
CA PRO A 18 5.22 3.71 -10.17
C PRO A 18 5.59 2.33 -10.74
N ARG A 19 6.88 2.12 -10.98
CA ARG A 19 7.39 0.86 -11.47
C ARG A 19 7.27 -0.19 -10.35
N GLN A 20 6.51 -1.24 -10.58
CA GLN A 20 6.45 -2.36 -9.65
C GLN A 20 7.80 -3.05 -9.57
N SER A 21 8.31 -3.26 -8.35
CA SER A 21 9.48 -4.11 -8.17
C SER A 21 9.11 -5.57 -8.39
N PHE A 22 10.07 -6.39 -8.83
CA PHE A 22 9.89 -7.84 -8.94
C PHE A 22 9.47 -8.45 -7.60
N VAL A 23 10.06 -7.99 -6.49
CA VAL A 23 9.73 -8.42 -5.14
C VAL A 23 8.27 -8.13 -4.79
N TYR A 24 7.76 -6.96 -5.16
CA TYR A 24 6.34 -6.63 -4.98
C TYR A 24 5.43 -7.63 -5.71
N GLY A 25 5.78 -7.97 -6.95
CA GLY A 25 5.07 -8.99 -7.72
C GLY A 25 5.07 -10.35 -7.02
N CYS A 26 6.22 -10.81 -6.56
CA CYS A 26 6.33 -12.06 -5.81
C CYS A 26 5.47 -12.06 -4.54
N VAL A 27 5.56 -11.01 -3.71
CA VAL A 27 4.76 -10.89 -2.49
C VAL A 27 3.27 -10.85 -2.81
N SER A 28 2.87 -10.10 -3.83
CA SER A 28 1.46 -9.97 -4.23
C SER A 28 0.88 -11.30 -4.74
N TYR A 29 1.57 -11.98 -5.66
CA TYR A 29 1.01 -13.13 -6.35
C TYR A 29 1.30 -14.47 -5.65
N LEU A 30 2.44 -14.63 -4.98
CA LEU A 30 2.78 -15.88 -4.29
C LEU A 30 2.20 -15.98 -2.89
N PHE A 31 2.02 -14.85 -2.20
CA PHE A 31 1.52 -14.81 -0.83
C PHE A 31 0.14 -14.16 -0.71
N ALA A 32 0.01 -12.90 -1.14
CA ALA A 32 -1.23 -12.16 -0.93
C ALA A 32 -2.41 -12.75 -1.70
N PHE A 33 -2.23 -13.14 -2.95
CA PHE A 33 -3.29 -13.72 -3.78
C PHE A 33 -3.87 -15.00 -3.20
N PRO A 34 -3.09 -16.06 -2.89
CA PRO A 34 -3.65 -17.29 -2.34
C PRO A 34 -4.30 -17.08 -0.96
N ILE A 35 -3.70 -16.27 -0.11
CA ILE A 35 -4.28 -15.93 1.19
C ILE A 35 -5.64 -15.23 1.00
N PHE A 36 -5.68 -14.18 0.19
CA PHE A 36 -6.89 -13.42 -0.06
C PHE A 36 -7.98 -14.26 -0.72
N ARG A 37 -7.62 -15.03 -1.77
CA ARG A 37 -8.59 -15.76 -2.60
C ARG A 37 -9.10 -17.03 -1.96
N PHE A 38 -8.19 -17.82 -1.35
CA PHE A 38 -8.53 -19.16 -0.86
C PHE A 38 -8.76 -19.20 0.65
N LEU A 39 -7.93 -18.51 1.45
CA LEU A 39 -8.09 -18.53 2.90
C LEU A 39 -9.23 -17.61 3.35
N PHE A 40 -9.26 -16.38 2.88
CA PHE A 40 -10.29 -15.41 3.25
C PHE A 40 -11.50 -15.38 2.30
N ARG A 41 -11.44 -16.11 1.17
CA ARG A 41 -12.47 -16.05 0.10
C ARG A 41 -12.81 -14.61 -0.29
N GLY A 42 -11.80 -13.76 -0.31
CA GLY A 42 -11.91 -12.32 -0.54
C GLY A 42 -12.47 -11.97 -1.91
N LYS A 43 -13.23 -10.91 -1.95
CA LYS A 43 -13.75 -10.31 -3.18
C LYS A 43 -13.49 -8.82 -3.17
N THR A 44 -13.03 -8.27 -4.30
CA THR A 44 -12.88 -6.83 -4.46
C THR A 44 -14.10 -6.29 -5.19
N ILE A 45 -14.75 -5.29 -4.60
CA ILE A 45 -15.94 -4.64 -5.17
C ILE A 45 -15.61 -3.17 -5.42
N GLY A 46 -16.04 -2.63 -6.57
CA GLY A 46 -15.84 -1.22 -6.90
C GLY A 46 -14.43 -0.85 -7.34
N ILE A 47 -13.61 -1.82 -7.76
CA ILE A 47 -12.23 -1.56 -8.24
C ILE A 47 -12.18 -0.63 -9.45
N SER A 48 -13.26 -0.56 -10.24
CA SER A 48 -13.41 0.37 -11.37
C SER A 48 -13.40 1.85 -10.95
N ASN A 49 -13.73 2.13 -9.69
CA ASN A 49 -13.73 3.49 -9.14
C ASN A 49 -12.32 3.94 -8.72
N LEU A 50 -11.36 3.02 -8.65
CA LEU A 50 -9.98 3.36 -8.32
C LEU A 50 -9.26 3.92 -9.54
N PRO A 51 -8.65 5.12 -9.45
CA PRO A 51 -7.83 5.66 -10.51
C PRO A 51 -6.67 4.72 -10.87
N LYS A 52 -6.51 4.41 -12.14
CA LYS A 52 -5.44 3.52 -12.62
C LYS A 52 -4.04 4.15 -12.54
N THR A 53 -3.98 5.48 -12.52
CA THR A 53 -2.75 6.28 -12.50
C THR A 53 -2.91 7.45 -11.55
N GLY A 54 -1.80 8.07 -11.17
CA GLY A 54 -1.77 9.20 -10.25
C GLY A 54 -1.79 8.79 -8.77
N GLY A 55 -1.52 9.75 -7.89
CA GLY A 55 -1.54 9.54 -6.44
C GLY A 55 -2.93 9.31 -5.89
N VAL A 56 -3.07 8.36 -4.99
CA VAL A 56 -4.34 8.05 -4.31
C VAL A 56 -4.07 7.75 -2.85
N VAL A 57 -4.83 8.35 -1.95
CA VAL A 57 -4.82 7.98 -0.54
C VAL A 57 -5.84 6.85 -0.32
N VAL A 58 -5.38 5.75 0.22
CA VAL A 58 -6.20 4.60 0.56
C VAL A 58 -6.32 4.50 2.07
N VAL A 59 -7.52 4.62 2.58
CA VAL A 59 -7.81 4.49 4.00
C VAL A 59 -8.50 3.15 4.24
N SER A 60 -7.96 2.36 5.16
CA SER A 60 -8.54 1.06 5.51
C SER A 60 -8.44 0.79 7.01
N ASN A 61 -9.35 -0.04 7.52
CA ASN A 61 -9.14 -0.62 8.83
C ASN A 61 -7.89 -1.49 8.79
N HIS A 62 -7.05 -1.38 9.81
CA HIS A 62 -5.78 -2.10 9.89
C HIS A 62 -5.76 -2.96 11.16
N GLY A 63 -6.07 -4.25 11.01
CA GLY A 63 -6.11 -5.22 12.10
C GLY A 63 -4.96 -6.24 12.05
N SER A 64 -4.24 -6.36 10.93
CA SER A 64 -3.23 -7.39 10.72
C SER A 64 -2.04 -6.90 9.90
N HIS A 65 -0.87 -7.46 10.14
CA HIS A 65 0.32 -7.25 9.29
C HIS A 65 0.16 -7.80 7.87
N LEU A 66 -0.88 -8.59 7.60
CA LEU A 66 -1.21 -9.10 6.28
C LEU A 66 -2.03 -8.10 5.44
N ASP A 67 -2.62 -7.09 6.07
CA ASP A 67 -3.49 -6.13 5.37
C ASP A 67 -2.78 -5.37 4.24
N PRO A 68 -1.53 -4.85 4.42
CA PRO A 68 -0.82 -4.16 3.36
C PRO A 68 -0.63 -4.99 2.08
N PRO A 69 -0.09 -6.23 2.13
CA PRO A 69 0.06 -7.03 0.92
C PRO A 69 -1.28 -7.46 0.30
N ILE A 70 -2.28 -7.76 1.12
CA ILE A 70 -3.62 -8.13 0.65
C ILE A 70 -4.28 -6.94 -0.03
N LEU A 71 -4.21 -5.74 0.57
CA LEU A 71 -4.79 -4.53 0.01
C LEU A 71 -4.12 -4.15 -1.32
N GLY A 72 -2.78 -4.21 -1.38
CA GLY A 72 -2.04 -3.96 -2.61
C GLY A 72 -2.42 -4.93 -3.74
N HIS A 73 -2.63 -6.21 -3.40
CA HIS A 73 -3.12 -7.19 -4.37
C HIS A 73 -4.56 -6.88 -4.80
N ALA A 74 -5.47 -6.63 -3.86
CA ALA A 74 -6.88 -6.39 -4.12
C ALA A 74 -7.12 -5.14 -4.97
N LEU A 75 -6.28 -4.11 -4.83
CA LEU A 75 -6.35 -2.86 -5.60
C LEU A 75 -5.68 -2.98 -6.99
N GLY A 76 -4.91 -4.03 -7.25
CA GLY A 76 -4.23 -4.25 -8.53
C GLY A 76 -3.19 -3.18 -8.88
N ARG A 77 -2.69 -2.45 -7.87
CA ARG A 77 -1.64 -1.43 -8.04
C ARG A 77 -0.76 -1.34 -6.80
N PRO A 78 0.51 -0.90 -6.94
CA PRO A 78 1.40 -0.77 -5.80
C PRO A 78 0.85 0.25 -4.80
N VAL A 79 0.86 -0.14 -3.53
CA VAL A 79 0.45 0.71 -2.41
C VAL A 79 1.65 0.88 -1.48
N ALA A 80 2.05 2.12 -1.25
CA ALA A 80 3.05 2.46 -0.26
C ALA A 80 2.40 2.57 1.10
N PHE A 81 2.92 1.85 2.10
CA PHE A 81 2.40 1.85 3.46
C PHE A 81 3.39 2.45 4.44
N MET A 82 2.86 3.15 5.44
CA MET A 82 3.61 3.51 6.62
C MET A 82 3.83 2.26 7.48
N ALA A 83 5.08 1.95 7.80
CA ALA A 83 5.42 0.82 8.65
C ALA A 83 6.25 1.30 9.85
N LYS A 84 6.13 0.60 10.99
CA LYS A 84 6.91 0.94 12.19
C LYS A 84 8.40 0.91 11.89
N SER A 85 9.13 1.93 12.33
CA SER A 85 10.58 2.04 12.12
C SER A 85 11.37 0.83 12.62
N GLU A 86 10.85 0.13 13.64
CA GLU A 86 11.48 -1.09 14.19
C GLU A 86 11.53 -2.24 13.17
N LEU A 87 10.55 -2.34 12.27
CA LEU A 87 10.52 -3.38 11.24
C LEU A 87 11.69 -3.24 10.24
N PHE A 88 12.20 -2.03 10.07
CA PHE A 88 13.34 -1.76 9.18
C PHE A 88 14.70 -2.13 9.81
N ARG A 89 14.72 -2.51 11.11
CA ARG A 89 15.92 -3.00 11.77
C ARG A 89 16.20 -4.48 11.47
N VAL A 90 15.20 -5.23 10.99
CA VAL A 90 15.36 -6.64 10.61
C VAL A 90 15.80 -6.70 9.15
N PRO A 91 17.04 -7.13 8.81
CA PRO A 91 17.63 -6.93 7.48
C PRO A 91 16.80 -7.52 6.34
N ILE A 92 16.38 -8.78 6.45
CA ILE A 92 15.60 -9.47 5.40
C ILE A 92 14.22 -8.83 5.26
N LEU A 93 13.54 -8.57 6.38
CA LEU A 93 12.22 -7.94 6.39
C LEU A 93 12.29 -6.52 5.83
N SER A 94 13.29 -5.74 6.23
CA SER A 94 13.54 -4.39 5.72
C SER A 94 13.68 -4.38 4.21
N CYS A 95 14.45 -5.31 3.66
CA CYS A 95 14.60 -5.42 2.20
C CYS A 95 13.27 -5.68 1.50
N ILE A 96 12.47 -6.62 2.00
CA ILE A 96 11.18 -7.00 1.43
C ILE A 96 10.18 -5.84 1.49
N ILE A 97 9.98 -5.25 2.69
CA ILE A 97 8.98 -4.18 2.85
C ILE A 97 9.38 -2.89 2.12
N SER A 98 10.67 -2.57 2.07
CA SER A 98 11.17 -1.42 1.28
C SER A 98 10.95 -1.65 -0.21
N ALA A 99 11.22 -2.84 -0.72
CA ALA A 99 10.96 -3.21 -2.11
C ALA A 99 9.46 -3.19 -2.46
N CYS A 100 8.59 -3.40 -1.46
CA CYS A 100 7.14 -3.23 -1.58
C CYS A 100 6.67 -1.78 -1.46
N GLY A 101 7.57 -0.82 -1.25
CA GLY A 101 7.25 0.60 -1.17
C GLY A 101 6.89 1.10 0.23
N ALA A 102 7.04 0.27 1.26
CA ALA A 102 6.84 0.70 2.63
C ALA A 102 7.92 1.71 3.06
N TYR A 103 7.54 2.63 3.93
CA TYR A 103 8.44 3.64 4.49
C TYR A 103 8.25 3.75 6.01
N PRO A 104 9.33 4.08 6.76
CA PRO A 104 9.31 4.09 8.20
C PRO A 104 8.51 5.26 8.77
N VAL A 105 7.79 5.02 9.86
CA VAL A 105 7.13 6.04 10.68
C VAL A 105 7.48 5.83 12.16
N LYS A 106 7.77 6.93 12.85
CA LYS A 106 7.96 6.97 14.30
C LYS A 106 6.62 7.32 14.95
N ARG A 107 6.06 6.41 15.73
CA ARG A 107 4.79 6.63 16.43
C ARG A 107 4.98 7.61 17.60
N GLY A 108 4.00 8.49 17.82
CA GLY A 108 3.90 9.32 19.05
C GLY A 108 4.34 10.78 18.93
N ALA A 109 5.02 11.19 17.88
CA ALA A 109 5.23 12.61 17.56
C ALA A 109 4.85 12.77 16.09
N GLY A 110 4.12 13.80 15.75
CA GLY A 110 3.73 14.06 14.36
C GLY A 110 4.95 13.95 13.43
N ASP A 111 5.14 12.78 12.83
CA ASP A 111 6.32 12.48 12.03
C ASP A 111 6.22 13.21 10.68
N ARG A 112 6.76 14.42 10.67
CA ARG A 112 6.77 15.28 9.46
C ARG A 112 7.54 14.63 8.30
N GLU A 113 8.53 13.80 8.60
CA GLU A 113 9.29 13.09 7.57
C GLU A 113 8.45 12.00 6.91
N ALA A 114 7.67 11.23 7.68
CA ALA A 114 6.74 10.26 7.13
C ALA A 114 5.65 10.93 6.28
N LEU A 115 5.10 12.06 6.72
CA LEU A 115 4.13 12.83 5.94
C LEU A 115 4.73 13.37 4.64
N ARG A 116 5.98 13.87 4.69
CA ARG A 116 6.69 14.33 3.49
C ARG A 116 6.93 13.18 2.52
N THR A 117 7.32 12.01 3.03
CA THR A 117 7.50 10.81 2.22
C THR A 117 6.19 10.37 1.59
N ALA A 118 5.08 10.37 2.34
CA ALA A 118 3.75 10.09 1.80
C ALA A 118 3.38 11.04 0.65
N SER A 119 3.60 12.35 0.84
CA SER A 119 3.34 13.36 -0.18
C SER A 119 4.17 13.12 -1.44
N ASN A 120 5.46 12.82 -1.30
CA ASN A 120 6.34 12.51 -2.43
C ASN A 120 5.86 11.27 -3.18
N ARG A 121 5.45 10.22 -2.46
CA ARG A 121 4.88 9.00 -3.06
C ARG A 121 3.61 9.30 -3.87
N LEU A 122 2.73 10.15 -3.36
CA LEU A 122 1.54 10.59 -4.09
C LEU A 122 1.89 11.34 -5.37
N ILE A 123 2.88 12.25 -5.31
CA ILE A 123 3.39 12.98 -6.48
C ILE A 123 3.99 12.02 -7.52
N GLU A 124 4.71 11.00 -7.09
CA GLU A 124 5.24 9.92 -7.94
C GLU A 124 4.16 9.01 -8.52
N GLY A 125 2.90 9.14 -8.10
CA GLY A 125 1.77 8.37 -8.59
C GLY A 125 1.49 7.08 -7.83
N TRP A 126 2.04 6.92 -6.62
CA TRP A 126 1.72 5.78 -5.75
C TRP A 126 0.33 5.91 -5.13
N ALA A 127 -0.32 4.77 -4.89
CA ALA A 127 -1.33 4.72 -3.85
C ALA A 127 -0.63 4.68 -2.48
N THR A 128 -1.10 5.47 -1.53
CA THR A 128 -0.53 5.52 -0.18
C THR A 128 -1.57 5.06 0.82
N GLY A 129 -1.26 4.01 1.56
CA GLY A 129 -2.14 3.44 2.58
C GLY A 129 -1.92 4.09 3.95
N VAL A 130 -3.02 4.41 4.63
CA VAL A 130 -3.07 5.01 5.97
C VAL A 130 -4.03 4.22 6.84
#